data_e8af9463bf4b6f0a9eec2d6e08003e2f
#
_entry.id   e8af9463bf4b6f0a9eec2d6e08003e2f
#
_cell.length_a   1.000
_cell.length_b   1.000
_cell.length_c   1.000
_cell.angle_alpha   90.00
_cell.angle_beta   90.00
_cell.angle_gamma   90.00
#
_symmetry.space_group_name_H-M   'P 1'
#
loop_
_entity.id
_entity.type
_entity.pdbx_description
1 polymer ?
#
loop_
_entity_poly.entity_id
_entity_poly.type
_entity_poly.pdbx_seq_one_letter_code
_entity_poly.pdbx_strand_id
1 'polypeptide(L)'
;MKKKLLATMFALALATSSVACGAQKVEPATNNNAESEASAEAAPSDSSNEDAAESTSSESSDASDSGENISGVVNGTTYENKFFGVKFSLGDNYKFANAEELQTLNSTITDLDAFKDNKAAKKALDSGSIMVVTYAVDGTTGKTLNVVLQSVGSLAGALANEQSIMESQKEPSISALEAQGLTDVTAEMETVKFLGEDHPSLVLNAKINGTVLYQRCICLIKDGYIITFTGSGLEADNYDSELLSAEKIAE
;
A
#
# COMPACT_ATOMS: atom_id res chain seq x y z
N MET A 1 -13.58 16.76 9.40
CA MET A 1 -12.75 17.19 8.29
C MET A 1 -11.48 16.35 8.12
N LYS A 2 -10.70 16.03 9.18
CA LYS A 2 -9.45 15.21 9.07
C LYS A 2 -9.65 13.82 8.43
N LYS A 3 -10.76 13.12 8.70
CA LYS A 3 -11.04 11.78 8.13
C LYS A 3 -11.30 11.80 6.62
N LYS A 4 -11.87 12.87 6.08
CA LYS A 4 -12.09 13.02 4.63
C LYS A 4 -10.79 13.32 3.89
N LEU A 5 -9.89 14.10 4.50
CA LEU A 5 -8.57 14.42 3.92
C LEU A 5 -7.71 13.15 3.77
N LEU A 6 -7.75 12.27 4.78
CA LEU A 6 -7.01 11.00 4.75
C LEU A 6 -7.49 10.09 3.60
N ALA A 7 -8.82 9.97 3.42
CA ALA A 7 -9.41 9.18 2.34
C ALA A 7 -9.04 9.73 0.94
N THR A 8 -8.89 11.04 0.82
CA THR A 8 -8.54 11.72 -0.44
C THR A 8 -7.12 11.42 -0.90
N MET A 9 -6.17 11.32 0.03
CA MET A 9 -4.77 10.99 -0.30
C MET A 9 -4.58 9.54 -0.78
N PHE A 10 -5.56 8.67 -0.52
CA PHE A 10 -5.49 7.24 -0.80
C PHE A 10 -6.00 6.82 -2.17
N ALA A 11 -6.97 7.51 -2.73
CA ALA A 11 -7.68 7.04 -3.91
C ALA A 11 -6.82 6.94 -5.17
N LEU A 12 -5.64 7.51 -5.14
CA LEU A 12 -4.84 7.70 -6.33
C LEU A 12 -4.02 6.48 -6.75
N ALA A 13 -3.54 5.70 -5.79
CA ALA A 13 -2.71 4.55 -6.11
C ALA A 13 -3.50 3.37 -6.73
N LEU A 14 -4.83 3.45 -6.69
CA LEU A 14 -5.72 2.38 -7.12
C LEU A 14 -6.37 2.59 -8.50
N ALA A 15 -5.98 3.61 -9.24
CA ALA A 15 -6.41 3.76 -10.63
C ALA A 15 -5.77 2.66 -11.48
N THR A 16 -6.35 1.46 -11.41
CA THR A 16 -5.79 0.27 -11.98
C THR A 16 -6.17 0.11 -13.44
N SER A 17 -5.16 -0.02 -14.27
CA SER A 17 -5.35 -0.61 -15.58
C SER A 17 -5.89 -2.03 -15.41
N SER A 18 -7.03 -2.32 -15.99
CA SER A 18 -7.71 -3.61 -15.96
C SER A 18 -6.91 -4.66 -16.75
N VAL A 19 -5.87 -5.20 -16.15
CA VAL A 19 -5.22 -6.42 -16.64
C VAL A 19 -5.74 -7.57 -15.78
N ALA A 20 -6.94 -8.03 -16.09
CA ALA A 20 -7.57 -9.14 -15.38
C ALA A 20 -7.25 -10.44 -16.07
N CYS A 21 -6.37 -11.25 -15.49
CA CYS A 21 -6.45 -12.71 -15.58
C CYS A 21 -5.54 -13.39 -14.55
N GLY A 22 -6.11 -14.11 -13.59
CA GLY A 22 -5.36 -15.07 -12.77
C GLY A 22 -4.72 -14.51 -11.50
N ALA A 23 -5.29 -13.44 -10.94
CA ALA A 23 -4.76 -12.79 -9.75
C ALA A 23 -4.84 -13.65 -8.47
N GLN A 24 -3.77 -13.69 -7.70
CA GLN A 24 -3.72 -14.26 -6.35
C GLN A 24 -4.04 -13.20 -5.29
N LYS A 25 -4.54 -13.64 -4.14
CA LYS A 25 -4.75 -12.77 -3.00
C LYS A 25 -3.41 -12.27 -2.45
N VAL A 26 -3.31 -10.98 -2.17
CA VAL A 26 -2.18 -10.36 -1.45
C VAL A 26 -2.60 -10.01 -0.02
N GLU A 27 -1.64 -9.87 0.87
CA GLU A 27 -1.88 -9.52 2.27
C GLU A 27 -1.12 -8.24 2.65
N PRO A 28 -1.64 -7.43 3.58
CA PRO A 28 -0.96 -6.20 4.01
C PRO A 28 0.34 -6.50 4.73
N ALA A 29 1.27 -5.55 4.69
CA ALA A 29 2.53 -5.64 5.42
C ALA A 29 2.28 -5.76 6.94
N THR A 30 3.02 -6.64 7.60
CA THR A 30 2.91 -6.84 9.05
C THR A 30 3.69 -5.75 9.78
N ASN A 31 3.02 -5.04 10.69
CA ASN A 31 3.69 -4.12 11.61
C ASN A 31 4.23 -4.92 12.80
N ASN A 32 5.55 -5.04 12.89
CA ASN A 32 6.23 -5.79 13.95
C ASN A 32 6.48 -4.94 15.22
N ASN A 33 5.86 -3.77 15.35
CA ASN A 33 5.87 -3.02 16.61
C ASN A 33 5.00 -3.76 17.65
N ALA A 34 5.55 -4.81 18.26
CA ALA A 34 5.00 -5.40 19.46
C ALA A 34 5.23 -4.45 20.62
N GLU A 35 4.24 -3.73 21.06
CA GLU A 35 4.25 -3.14 22.40
C GLU A 35 4.35 -4.28 23.41
N SER A 36 5.49 -4.30 24.12
CA SER A 36 5.72 -5.18 25.26
C SER A 36 4.91 -4.63 26.44
N GLU A 37 3.67 -5.01 26.58
CA GLU A 37 2.97 -4.85 27.84
C GLU A 37 3.28 -6.04 28.74
N ALA A 38 4.13 -5.78 29.71
CA ALA A 38 4.31 -6.65 30.86
C ALA A 38 3.07 -6.52 31.75
N SER A 39 2.28 -7.57 31.84
CA SER A 39 1.29 -7.71 32.91
C SER A 39 1.64 -8.89 33.79
N ALA A 40 1.88 -8.54 35.04
CA ALA A 40 2.17 -9.47 36.12
C ALA A 40 0.87 -10.11 36.67
N GLU A 41 0.97 -11.42 36.90
CA GLU A 41 0.56 -12.18 38.09
C GLU A 41 -0.91 -12.14 38.58
N ALA A 42 -1.55 -13.29 38.54
CA ALA A 42 -2.09 -14.00 39.71
C ALA A 42 -2.76 -15.34 39.32
N ALA A 43 -2.24 -16.44 39.82
CA ALA A 43 -2.95 -17.71 40.06
C ALA A 43 -3.43 -17.72 41.55
N PRO A 44 -4.14 -18.74 42.10
CA PRO A 44 -4.65 -19.98 41.55
C PRO A 44 -6.09 -20.36 42.04
N SER A 45 -6.66 -21.40 41.53
CA SER A 45 -7.19 -22.64 42.24
C SER A 45 -8.23 -23.38 41.42
N ASP A 46 -7.90 -24.56 41.11
CA ASP A 46 -8.36 -25.87 41.58
C ASP A 46 -9.84 -26.25 41.30
N SER A 47 -10.00 -27.32 40.57
CA SER A 47 -10.78 -28.53 40.82
C SER A 47 -11.35 -29.21 39.57
N SER A 48 -10.70 -30.34 39.24
CA SER A 48 -11.22 -31.66 38.85
C SER A 48 -12.56 -31.82 38.10
N ASN A 49 -12.63 -32.49 36.97
CA ASN A 49 -12.76 -33.92 36.73
C ASN A 49 -13.08 -34.24 35.25
N GLU A 50 -12.35 -35.19 34.73
CA GLU A 50 -12.66 -36.31 33.84
C GLU A 50 -13.93 -36.25 32.95
N ASP A 51 -13.77 -36.38 31.62
CA ASP A 51 -13.87 -37.66 30.91
C ASP A 51 -13.45 -37.55 29.44
N ALA A 52 -12.98 -38.67 28.92
CA ALA A 52 -12.32 -38.92 27.67
C ALA A 52 -13.18 -38.69 26.44
N ALA A 53 -12.57 -38.24 25.35
CA ALA A 53 -12.46 -38.97 24.12
C ALA A 53 -11.85 -38.14 22.99
N GLU A 54 -10.83 -38.76 22.45
CA GLU A 54 -10.41 -38.78 21.05
C GLU A 54 -9.79 -37.55 20.40
N SER A 55 -8.50 -37.70 20.36
CA SER A 55 -7.53 -36.94 19.56
C SER A 55 -7.94 -36.78 18.11
N THR A 56 -7.92 -35.54 17.65
CA THR A 56 -7.32 -35.23 16.37
C THR A 56 -6.36 -34.06 16.58
N SER A 57 -5.12 -34.41 16.61
CA SER A 57 -4.02 -33.47 16.50
C SER A 57 -4.15 -32.68 15.20
N SER A 58 -4.63 -31.46 15.26
CA SER A 58 -4.29 -30.48 14.23
C SER A 58 -2.87 -30.04 14.53
N GLU A 59 -1.94 -30.74 13.93
CA GLU A 59 -0.59 -30.25 13.73
C GLU A 59 -0.73 -28.83 13.13
N SER A 60 -0.30 -27.85 13.91
CA SER A 60 0.12 -26.58 13.35
C SER A 60 1.26 -26.94 12.40
N SER A 61 0.93 -27.08 11.13
CA SER A 61 1.93 -27.14 10.07
C SER A 61 2.70 -25.84 10.12
N ASP A 62 3.85 -25.91 10.72
CA ASP A 62 4.98 -25.04 10.51
C ASP A 62 5.37 -25.21 9.03
N ALA A 63 4.59 -24.58 8.16
CA ALA A 63 4.92 -24.40 6.76
C ALA A 63 5.96 -23.30 6.72
N SER A 64 7.19 -23.66 6.99
CA SER A 64 8.35 -22.93 6.50
C SER A 64 8.39 -23.10 4.98
N ASP A 65 7.42 -22.51 4.31
CA ASP A 65 7.55 -22.20 2.89
C ASP A 65 8.32 -20.89 2.80
N SER A 66 9.49 -20.95 2.21
CA SER A 66 10.38 -19.83 1.88
C SER A 66 9.80 -18.94 0.76
N GLY A 67 8.51 -18.67 0.80
CA GLY A 67 7.86 -17.67 -0.02
C GLY A 67 8.28 -16.29 0.45
N GLU A 68 9.07 -15.58 -0.35
CA GLU A 68 9.40 -14.18 -0.07
C GLU A 68 8.09 -13.41 0.18
N ASN A 69 8.03 -12.69 1.31
CA ASN A 69 6.86 -11.88 1.63
C ASN A 69 6.72 -10.74 0.61
N ILE A 70 5.85 -10.93 -0.38
CA ILE A 70 5.63 -9.99 -1.47
C ILE A 70 5.05 -8.65 -1.00
N SER A 71 4.40 -8.62 0.16
CA SER A 71 3.82 -7.41 0.75
C SER A 71 4.84 -6.55 1.50
N GLY A 72 6.01 -7.11 1.81
CA GLY A 72 7.00 -6.46 2.66
C GLY A 72 6.65 -6.51 4.14
N VAL A 73 7.47 -5.86 4.95
CA VAL A 73 7.37 -5.83 6.42
C VAL A 73 7.61 -4.42 6.92
N VAL A 74 6.82 -3.99 7.89
CA VAL A 74 7.03 -2.74 8.64
C VAL A 74 7.68 -3.06 9.97
N ASN A 75 8.77 -2.35 10.28
CA ASN A 75 9.46 -2.44 11.56
C ASN A 75 9.81 -1.02 12.05
N GLY A 76 9.12 -0.52 13.06
CA GLY A 76 9.26 0.85 13.53
C GLY A 76 8.89 1.86 12.45
N THR A 77 9.84 2.70 12.07
CA THR A 77 9.69 3.69 10.99
C THR A 77 10.24 3.20 9.63
N THR A 78 10.52 1.90 9.51
CA THR A 78 11.08 1.29 8.31
C THR A 78 10.07 0.35 7.64
N TYR A 79 9.89 0.49 6.34
CA TYR A 79 9.25 -0.51 5.48
C TYR A 79 10.31 -1.18 4.61
N GLU A 80 10.32 -2.49 4.58
CA GLU A 80 11.26 -3.30 3.80
C GLU A 80 10.49 -4.32 2.96
N ASN A 81 10.75 -4.31 1.66
CA ASN A 81 10.20 -5.30 0.73
C ASN A 81 11.34 -5.98 -0.02
N LYS A 82 11.72 -7.17 0.46
CA LYS A 82 12.82 -7.97 -0.13
C LYS A 82 12.49 -8.47 -1.52
N PHE A 83 11.22 -8.80 -1.77
CA PHE A 83 10.79 -9.29 -3.08
C PHE A 83 11.07 -8.24 -4.18
N PHE A 84 10.76 -6.96 -3.92
CA PHE A 84 11.04 -5.87 -4.86
C PHE A 84 12.39 -5.19 -4.64
N GLY A 85 13.14 -5.56 -3.61
CA GLY A 85 14.45 -5.00 -3.31
C GLY A 85 14.40 -3.54 -2.81
N VAL A 86 13.33 -3.15 -2.12
CA VAL A 86 13.06 -1.75 -1.72
C VAL A 86 12.99 -1.60 -0.22
N LYS A 87 13.63 -0.57 0.31
CA LYS A 87 13.54 -0.17 1.70
C LYS A 87 13.28 1.33 1.83
N PHE A 88 12.35 1.70 2.70
CA PHE A 88 12.11 3.07 3.15
C PHE A 88 12.44 3.20 4.63
N SER A 89 13.27 4.17 4.98
CA SER A 89 13.55 4.53 6.37
C SER A 89 13.01 5.94 6.60
N LEU A 90 11.83 6.04 7.23
CA LEU A 90 11.14 7.31 7.45
C LEU A 90 11.60 7.96 8.75
N GLY A 91 11.37 9.25 8.90
CA GLY A 91 11.67 10.00 10.13
C GLY A 91 10.74 9.62 11.29
N ASP A 92 11.14 9.96 12.51
CA ASP A 92 10.43 9.63 13.77
C ASP A 92 9.01 10.21 13.84
N ASN A 93 8.69 11.23 13.03
CA ASN A 93 7.35 11.81 12.97
C ASN A 93 6.37 10.96 12.14
N TYR A 94 6.88 9.99 11.38
CA TYR A 94 6.05 9.08 10.60
C TYR A 94 5.49 7.95 11.46
N LYS A 95 4.23 7.64 11.19
CA LYS A 95 3.56 6.46 11.73
C LYS A 95 3.02 5.62 10.59
N PHE A 96 3.39 4.35 10.60
CA PHE A 96 2.77 3.37 9.74
C PHE A 96 1.42 2.94 10.29
N ALA A 97 0.47 2.73 9.39
CA ALA A 97 -0.82 2.15 9.73
C ALA A 97 -0.63 0.70 10.21
N ASN A 98 -1.31 0.34 11.28
CA ASN A 98 -1.36 -1.03 11.78
C ASN A 98 -2.31 -1.91 10.92
N ALA A 99 -2.37 -3.20 11.19
CA ALA A 99 -3.16 -4.14 10.41
C ALA A 99 -4.67 -3.81 10.39
N GLU A 100 -5.25 -3.34 11.52
CA GLU A 100 -6.66 -2.95 11.61
C GLU A 100 -6.93 -1.68 10.80
N GLU A 101 -6.03 -0.70 10.87
CA GLU A 101 -6.12 0.53 10.07
C GLU A 101 -6.01 0.22 8.59
N LEU A 102 -5.08 -0.65 8.15
CA LEU A 102 -4.95 -1.09 6.78
C LEU A 102 -6.18 -1.85 6.29
N GLN A 103 -6.77 -2.72 7.12
CA GLN A 103 -8.01 -3.41 6.79
C GLN A 103 -9.17 -2.43 6.61
N THR A 104 -9.32 -1.48 7.53
CA THR A 104 -10.33 -0.42 7.43
C THR A 104 -10.14 0.41 6.17
N LEU A 105 -8.90 0.71 5.85
CA LEU A 105 -8.52 1.48 4.69
C LEU A 105 -8.88 0.75 3.39
N ASN A 106 -8.45 -0.50 3.25
CA ASN A 106 -8.75 -1.32 2.09
C ASN A 106 -10.27 -1.49 1.90
N SER A 107 -11.05 -1.68 2.98
CA SER A 107 -12.51 -1.75 2.90
C SER A 107 -13.15 -0.41 2.51
N THR A 108 -12.63 0.71 3.02
CA THR A 108 -13.15 2.04 2.67
C THR A 108 -12.92 2.39 1.21
N ILE A 109 -11.80 1.95 0.64
CA ILE A 109 -11.46 2.21 -0.78
C ILE A 109 -12.46 1.52 -1.71
N THR A 110 -12.91 0.30 -1.38
CA THR A 110 -13.90 -0.43 -2.19
C THR A 110 -15.24 0.29 -2.28
N ASP A 111 -15.55 1.13 -1.30
CA ASP A 111 -16.81 1.87 -1.20
C ASP A 111 -16.75 3.28 -1.83
N LEU A 112 -15.58 3.71 -2.31
CA LEU A 112 -15.45 5.03 -2.95
C LEU A 112 -16.25 5.11 -4.24
N ASP A 113 -16.93 6.26 -4.45
CA ASP A 113 -17.72 6.52 -5.64
C ASP A 113 -16.90 6.41 -6.93
N ALA A 114 -15.61 6.74 -6.88
CA ALA A 114 -14.67 6.61 -7.99
C ALA A 114 -14.55 5.17 -8.55
N PHE A 115 -14.83 4.15 -7.72
CA PHE A 115 -14.75 2.74 -8.12
C PHE A 115 -16.11 2.09 -8.37
N LYS A 116 -17.24 2.76 -8.06
CA LYS A 116 -18.57 2.18 -8.21
C LYS A 116 -18.88 1.77 -9.65
N ASP A 117 -18.41 2.53 -10.62
CA ASP A 117 -18.64 2.27 -12.05
C ASP A 117 -17.54 1.39 -12.67
N ASN A 118 -16.40 1.23 -12.00
CA ASN A 118 -15.31 0.36 -12.45
C ASN A 118 -15.42 -1.04 -11.82
N LYS A 119 -16.28 -1.88 -12.43
CA LYS A 119 -16.53 -3.24 -11.96
C LYS A 119 -15.26 -4.11 -11.90
N ALA A 120 -14.29 -3.88 -12.78
CA ALA A 120 -13.03 -4.63 -12.80
C ALA A 120 -12.15 -4.26 -11.61
N ALA A 121 -11.97 -2.96 -11.33
CA ALA A 121 -11.23 -2.49 -10.19
C ALA A 121 -11.88 -2.93 -8.87
N LYS A 122 -13.21 -2.79 -8.76
CA LYS A 122 -13.94 -3.28 -7.58
C LYS A 122 -13.73 -4.79 -7.36
N LYS A 123 -13.86 -5.60 -8.41
CA LYS A 123 -13.61 -7.04 -8.32
C LYS A 123 -12.18 -7.36 -7.87
N ALA A 124 -11.18 -6.63 -8.37
CA ALA A 124 -9.78 -6.83 -8.01
C ALA A 124 -9.51 -6.47 -6.54
N LEU A 125 -10.13 -5.39 -6.04
CA LEU A 125 -10.10 -5.01 -4.62
C LEU A 125 -10.80 -6.06 -3.75
N ASP A 126 -12.04 -6.44 -4.09
CA ASP A 126 -12.84 -7.42 -3.34
C ASP A 126 -12.15 -8.81 -3.29
N SER A 127 -11.40 -9.18 -4.33
CA SER A 127 -10.64 -10.43 -4.38
C SER A 127 -9.29 -10.35 -3.67
N GLY A 128 -8.84 -9.15 -3.25
CA GLY A 128 -7.51 -8.93 -2.71
C GLY A 128 -6.39 -9.03 -3.75
N SER A 129 -6.73 -8.93 -5.04
CA SER A 129 -5.71 -8.87 -6.11
C SER A 129 -5.05 -7.50 -6.20
N ILE A 130 -5.66 -6.50 -5.60
CA ILE A 130 -5.12 -5.16 -5.39
C ILE A 130 -5.37 -4.82 -3.95
N MET A 131 -4.36 -4.31 -3.27
CA MET A 131 -4.52 -3.82 -1.90
C MET A 131 -3.43 -2.84 -1.50
N VAL A 132 -3.75 -1.96 -0.57
CA VAL A 132 -2.76 -1.18 0.16
C VAL A 132 -2.08 -2.10 1.15
N VAL A 133 -0.79 -2.32 0.97
CA VAL A 133 0.02 -3.19 1.84
C VAL A 133 0.68 -2.42 2.96
N THR A 134 0.93 -1.13 2.77
CA THR A 134 1.37 -0.24 3.84
C THR A 134 1.03 1.22 3.56
N TYR A 135 0.91 2.00 4.63
CA TYR A 135 0.64 3.43 4.60
C TYR A 135 1.31 4.11 5.79
N ALA A 136 2.00 5.21 5.52
CA ALA A 136 2.62 6.01 6.55
C ALA A 136 2.21 7.48 6.42
N VAL A 137 2.09 8.17 7.54
CA VAL A 137 1.79 9.60 7.60
C VAL A 137 2.73 10.31 8.57
N ASP A 138 3.28 11.43 8.14
CA ASP A 138 3.98 12.37 9.02
C ASP A 138 2.94 13.17 9.81
N GLY A 139 2.94 13.00 11.12
CA GLY A 139 2.00 13.68 12.02
C GLY A 139 2.19 15.20 12.09
N THR A 140 3.34 15.72 11.64
CA THR A 140 3.69 17.14 11.68
C THR A 140 3.33 17.86 10.39
N THR A 141 3.76 17.29 9.26
CA THR A 141 3.61 17.95 7.93
C THR A 141 2.39 17.45 7.16
N GLY A 142 1.87 16.28 7.53
CA GLY A 142 0.80 15.61 6.80
C GLY A 142 1.27 14.93 5.51
N LYS A 143 2.57 14.85 5.24
CA LYS A 143 3.10 14.06 4.13
C LYS A 143 2.74 12.60 4.30
N THR A 144 2.57 11.90 3.20
CA THR A 144 2.24 10.47 3.23
C THR A 144 3.13 9.67 2.28
N LEU A 145 3.36 8.42 2.67
CA LEU A 145 3.88 7.38 1.79
C LEU A 145 2.88 6.23 1.80
N ASN A 146 2.40 5.81 0.64
CA ASN A 146 1.60 4.61 0.54
C ASN A 146 2.21 3.61 -0.45
N VAL A 147 1.91 2.34 -0.24
CA VAL A 147 2.36 1.26 -1.10
C VAL A 147 1.17 0.38 -1.44
N VAL A 148 0.93 0.23 -2.73
CA VAL A 148 -0.13 -0.63 -3.27
C VAL A 148 0.50 -1.78 -4.02
N LEU A 149 0.04 -2.98 -3.74
CA LEU A 149 0.44 -4.19 -4.44
C LEU A 149 -0.72 -4.69 -5.30
N GLN A 150 -0.40 -5.03 -6.54
CA GLN A 150 -1.34 -5.62 -7.50
C GLN A 150 -0.78 -6.93 -8.05
N SER A 151 -1.58 -7.99 -8.00
CA SER A 151 -1.29 -9.23 -8.70
C SER A 151 -1.93 -9.20 -10.10
N VAL A 152 -1.10 -9.31 -11.13
CA VAL A 152 -1.55 -9.32 -12.54
C VAL A 152 -1.33 -10.66 -13.24
N GLY A 153 -0.64 -11.58 -12.56
CA GLY A 153 -0.24 -12.86 -13.10
C GLY A 153 1.00 -12.78 -14.01
N SER A 154 1.72 -13.89 -14.09
CA SER A 154 3.05 -13.93 -14.70
C SER A 154 3.06 -13.52 -16.19
N LEU A 155 2.05 -13.93 -16.98
CA LEU A 155 1.98 -13.58 -18.39
C LEU A 155 1.75 -12.08 -18.61
N ALA A 156 0.81 -11.49 -17.88
CA ALA A 156 0.52 -10.07 -17.97
C ALA A 156 1.70 -9.22 -17.44
N GLY A 157 2.32 -9.66 -16.34
CA GLY A 157 3.52 -9.00 -15.80
C GLY A 157 4.71 -9.01 -16.76
N ALA A 158 4.91 -10.10 -17.51
CA ALA A 158 5.98 -10.19 -18.50
C ALA A 158 5.78 -9.26 -19.72
N LEU A 159 4.56 -8.86 -20.01
CA LEU A 159 4.23 -7.93 -21.10
C LEU A 159 4.08 -6.47 -20.64
N ALA A 160 3.99 -6.25 -19.34
CA ALA A 160 3.84 -4.92 -18.77
C ALA A 160 5.16 -4.15 -18.78
N ASN A 161 5.08 -2.84 -18.92
CA ASN A 161 6.20 -1.94 -18.66
C ASN A 161 5.72 -0.74 -17.82
N GLU A 162 6.60 -0.20 -17.02
CA GLU A 162 6.31 0.87 -16.06
C GLU A 162 5.73 2.12 -16.74
N GLN A 163 6.30 2.51 -17.89
CA GLN A 163 5.83 3.68 -18.65
C GLN A 163 4.36 3.55 -19.03
N SER A 164 3.99 2.42 -19.65
CA SER A 164 2.60 2.18 -20.08
C SER A 164 1.64 2.10 -18.90
N ILE A 165 2.07 1.53 -17.77
CA ILE A 165 1.28 1.47 -16.54
C ILE A 165 1.02 2.88 -16.03
N MET A 166 2.06 3.70 -15.86
CA MET A 166 1.90 5.06 -15.34
C MET A 166 1.09 5.94 -16.30
N GLU A 167 1.30 5.84 -17.61
CA GLU A 167 0.49 6.56 -18.60
C GLU A 167 -0.98 6.18 -18.53
N SER A 168 -1.29 4.89 -18.41
CA SER A 168 -2.67 4.41 -18.33
C SER A 168 -3.42 4.87 -17.09
N GLN A 169 -2.69 5.30 -16.06
CA GLN A 169 -3.26 5.79 -14.81
C GLN A 169 -3.61 7.28 -14.82
N LYS A 170 -3.18 8.06 -15.81
CA LYS A 170 -3.42 9.51 -15.84
C LYS A 170 -4.90 9.86 -15.74
N GLU A 171 -5.70 9.44 -16.71
CA GLU A 171 -7.13 9.76 -16.76
C GLU A 171 -7.94 9.18 -15.60
N PRO A 172 -7.74 7.90 -15.21
CA PRO A 172 -8.39 7.37 -14.01
C PRO A 172 -8.06 8.13 -12.73
N SER A 173 -6.80 8.59 -12.58
CA SER A 173 -6.37 9.36 -11.41
C SER A 173 -7.03 10.74 -11.36
N ILE A 174 -7.08 11.45 -12.51
CA ILE A 174 -7.79 12.74 -12.62
C ILE A 174 -9.24 12.54 -12.19
N SER A 175 -9.94 11.59 -12.83
CA SER A 175 -11.35 11.31 -12.54
C SER A 175 -11.60 10.94 -11.07
N ALA A 176 -10.69 10.16 -10.47
CA ALA A 176 -10.81 9.76 -9.07
C ALA A 176 -10.64 10.94 -8.11
N LEU A 177 -9.73 11.87 -8.37
CA LEU A 177 -9.55 13.08 -7.55
C LEU A 177 -10.72 14.03 -7.70
N GLU A 178 -11.21 14.26 -8.92
CA GLU A 178 -12.38 15.11 -9.19
C GLU A 178 -13.64 14.54 -8.52
N ALA A 179 -13.86 13.22 -8.57
CA ALA A 179 -14.96 12.55 -7.88
C ALA A 179 -14.92 12.73 -6.35
N GLN A 180 -13.74 12.97 -5.79
CA GLN A 180 -13.57 13.30 -4.37
C GLN A 180 -13.72 14.79 -4.06
N GLY A 181 -14.01 15.62 -5.05
CA GLY A 181 -14.24 17.05 -4.91
C GLY A 181 -12.96 17.89 -4.95
N LEU A 182 -11.85 17.35 -5.47
CA LEU A 182 -10.68 18.14 -5.78
C LEU A 182 -10.88 18.88 -7.11
N THR A 183 -10.25 20.01 -7.26
CA THR A 183 -10.32 20.86 -8.47
C THR A 183 -8.92 21.09 -9.05
N ASP A 184 -8.87 21.61 -10.27
CA ASP A 184 -7.63 21.93 -10.97
C ASP A 184 -6.66 20.73 -11.03
N VAL A 185 -7.22 19.55 -11.29
CA VAL A 185 -6.43 18.31 -11.31
C VAL A 185 -5.60 18.24 -12.58
N THR A 186 -4.30 18.02 -12.43
CA THR A 186 -3.37 17.78 -13.54
C THR A 186 -2.60 16.50 -13.32
N ALA A 187 -2.21 15.85 -14.42
CA ALA A 187 -1.45 14.62 -14.42
C ALA A 187 -0.36 14.67 -15.51
N GLU A 188 0.90 14.57 -15.12
CA GLU A 188 2.04 14.67 -15.99
C GLU A 188 2.98 13.49 -15.80
N MET A 189 3.61 13.05 -16.91
CA MET A 189 4.65 12.01 -16.86
C MET A 189 6.01 12.69 -16.71
N GLU A 190 6.81 12.19 -15.78
CA GLU A 190 8.19 12.59 -15.59
C GLU A 190 9.10 11.37 -15.49
N THR A 191 10.40 11.58 -15.61
CA THR A 191 11.42 10.58 -15.29
C THR A 191 12.14 11.01 -14.02
N VAL A 192 12.31 10.08 -13.08
CA VAL A 192 12.94 10.36 -11.80
C VAL A 192 13.96 9.27 -11.44
N LYS A 193 14.98 9.63 -10.68
CA LYS A 193 15.90 8.66 -10.07
C LYS A 193 15.21 7.97 -8.89
N PHE A 194 15.04 6.66 -8.99
CA PHE A 194 14.52 5.82 -7.93
C PHE A 194 15.37 4.55 -7.82
N LEU A 195 15.83 4.18 -6.64
CA LEU A 195 16.76 3.07 -6.40
C LEU A 195 18.05 3.12 -7.25
N GLY A 196 18.46 4.32 -7.66
CA GLY A 196 19.67 4.55 -8.48
C GLY A 196 19.46 4.46 -9.99
N GLU A 197 18.27 4.12 -10.46
CA GLU A 197 17.91 3.98 -11.87
C GLU A 197 16.88 5.04 -12.30
N ASP A 198 16.71 5.25 -13.61
CA ASP A 198 15.69 6.15 -14.15
C ASP A 198 14.36 5.38 -14.27
N HIS A 199 13.33 5.88 -13.60
CA HIS A 199 11.99 5.32 -13.65
C HIS A 199 10.97 6.33 -14.13
N PRO A 200 9.96 5.90 -14.92
CA PRO A 200 8.82 6.74 -15.24
C PRO A 200 7.99 6.99 -13.97
N SER A 201 7.54 8.19 -13.80
CA SER A 201 6.69 8.59 -12.68
C SER A 201 5.48 9.40 -13.17
N LEU A 202 4.37 9.24 -12.48
CA LEU A 202 3.18 10.05 -12.67
C LEU A 202 3.12 11.11 -11.57
N VAL A 203 3.16 12.37 -11.96
CA VAL A 203 3.02 13.51 -11.05
C VAL A 203 1.61 14.06 -11.17
N LEU A 204 0.95 14.24 -10.03
CA LEU A 204 -0.41 14.73 -9.92
C LEU A 204 -0.46 15.96 -9.02
N ASN A 205 -1.15 16.98 -9.48
CA ASN A 205 -1.45 18.15 -8.68
C ASN A 205 -2.95 18.34 -8.67
N ALA A 206 -3.49 18.74 -7.52
CA ALA A 206 -4.91 19.00 -7.35
C ALA A 206 -5.13 20.04 -6.26
N LYS A 207 -6.25 20.75 -6.26
CA LYS A 207 -6.60 21.69 -5.19
C LYS A 207 -7.71 21.12 -4.30
N ILE A 208 -7.50 21.21 -3.00
CA ILE A 208 -8.49 20.90 -1.98
C ILE A 208 -8.66 22.11 -1.05
N ASN A 209 -9.85 22.74 -1.05
CA ASN A 209 -10.13 23.93 -0.24
C ASN A 209 -9.10 25.07 -0.44
N GLY A 210 -8.60 25.23 -1.67
CA GLY A 210 -7.63 26.26 -2.03
C GLY A 210 -6.16 25.90 -1.75
N THR A 211 -5.88 24.77 -1.12
CA THR A 211 -4.52 24.26 -0.90
C THR A 211 -4.16 23.25 -2.00
N VAL A 212 -2.96 23.35 -2.53
CA VAL A 212 -2.48 22.39 -3.55
C VAL A 212 -1.99 21.12 -2.86
N LEU A 213 -2.44 19.98 -3.37
CA LEU A 213 -1.94 18.67 -3.07
C LEU A 213 -1.01 18.26 -4.21
N TYR A 214 0.18 17.81 -3.87
CA TYR A 214 1.17 17.25 -4.78
C TYR A 214 1.33 15.76 -4.52
N GLN A 215 1.43 14.97 -5.59
CA GLN A 215 1.65 13.53 -5.49
C GLN A 215 2.57 13.05 -6.61
N ARG A 216 3.41 12.07 -6.30
CA ARG A 216 4.21 11.32 -7.26
C ARG A 216 3.98 9.84 -7.07
N CYS A 217 3.73 9.13 -8.17
CA CYS A 217 3.60 7.68 -8.21
C CYS A 217 4.75 7.08 -9.03
N ILE A 218 5.33 6.00 -8.55
CA ILE A 218 6.34 5.18 -9.22
C ILE A 218 5.92 3.73 -9.07
N CYS A 219 6.06 2.91 -10.11
CA CYS A 219 5.82 1.47 -9.98
C CYS A 219 7.05 0.64 -10.33
N LEU A 220 7.13 -0.56 -9.77
CA LEU A 220 8.05 -1.62 -10.16
C LEU A 220 7.24 -2.86 -10.54
N ILE A 221 7.80 -3.66 -11.45
CA ILE A 221 7.17 -4.89 -11.94
C ILE A 221 8.11 -6.06 -11.67
N LYS A 222 7.62 -7.09 -11.01
CA LYS A 222 8.37 -8.32 -10.77
C LYS A 222 7.43 -9.53 -10.67
N ASP A 223 7.74 -10.59 -11.41
CA ASP A 223 7.14 -11.94 -11.30
C ASP A 223 5.59 -11.97 -11.25
N GLY A 224 4.94 -11.12 -12.07
CA GLY A 224 3.48 -11.06 -12.16
C GLY A 224 2.83 -10.16 -11.10
N TYR A 225 3.63 -9.37 -10.41
CA TYR A 225 3.18 -8.34 -9.47
C TYR A 225 3.62 -6.95 -9.91
N ILE A 226 2.78 -5.97 -9.62
CA ILE A 226 3.09 -4.55 -9.73
C ILE A 226 3.01 -3.97 -8.33
N ILE A 227 4.07 -3.30 -7.89
CA ILE A 227 4.05 -2.51 -6.67
C ILE A 227 4.12 -1.04 -7.05
N THR A 228 3.22 -0.24 -6.50
CA THR A 228 3.16 1.21 -6.72
C THR A 228 3.43 1.94 -5.41
N PHE A 229 4.38 2.85 -5.45
CA PHE A 229 4.74 3.73 -4.35
C PHE A 229 4.21 5.12 -4.64
N THR A 230 3.55 5.76 -3.68
CA THR A 230 3.05 7.13 -3.82
C THR A 230 3.49 7.97 -2.65
N GLY A 231 4.26 9.02 -2.93
CA GLY A 231 4.56 10.10 -2.00
C GLY A 231 3.60 11.27 -2.21
N SER A 232 3.10 11.88 -1.14
CA SER A 232 2.24 13.06 -1.26
C SER A 232 2.46 14.07 -0.13
N GLY A 233 2.16 15.34 -0.43
CA GLY A 233 2.26 16.43 0.52
C GLY A 233 1.61 17.71 0.01
N LEU A 234 1.65 18.74 0.84
CA LEU A 234 1.05 20.07 0.54
C LEU A 234 2.09 21.12 0.16
N GLU A 235 3.37 20.77 0.16
CA GLU A 235 4.49 21.65 -0.19
C GLU A 235 5.16 21.15 -1.46
N ALA A 236 5.30 22.02 -2.46
CA ALA A 236 5.81 21.66 -3.79
C ALA A 236 7.24 21.12 -3.76
N ASP A 237 8.11 21.67 -2.92
CA ASP A 237 9.55 21.44 -3.02
C ASP A 237 10.04 20.10 -2.45
N ASN A 238 9.21 19.41 -1.67
CA ASN A 238 9.65 18.21 -0.98
C ASN A 238 8.55 17.18 -0.66
N TYR A 239 7.41 17.25 -1.37
CA TYR A 239 6.26 16.38 -1.14
C TYR A 239 6.57 14.88 -1.33
N ASP A 240 7.57 14.58 -2.13
CA ASP A 240 8.00 13.24 -2.53
C ASP A 240 9.40 12.85 -1.99
N SER A 241 9.97 13.65 -1.07
CA SER A 241 11.32 13.43 -0.55
C SER A 241 11.48 12.04 0.08
N GLU A 242 10.48 11.57 0.81
CA GLU A 242 10.50 10.25 1.44
C GLU A 242 10.38 9.13 0.41
N LEU A 243 9.58 9.34 -0.65
CA LEU A 243 9.50 8.40 -1.76
C LEU A 243 10.86 8.26 -2.45
N LEU A 244 11.52 9.39 -2.74
CA LEU A 244 12.79 9.40 -3.45
C LEU A 244 13.99 9.00 -2.57
N SER A 245 13.81 8.93 -1.25
CA SER A 245 14.84 8.42 -0.32
C SER A 245 14.92 6.90 -0.23
N ALA A 246 14.14 6.17 -1.04
CA ALA A 246 14.17 4.72 -1.07
C ALA A 246 15.57 4.16 -1.32
N GLU A 247 15.93 3.13 -0.58
CA GLU A 247 17.21 2.42 -0.69
C GLU A 247 17.00 1.06 -1.37
N LYS A 248 17.96 0.66 -2.21
CA LYS A 248 18.00 -0.68 -2.77
C LYS A 248 18.49 -1.66 -1.70
N ILE A 249 17.74 -2.73 -1.46
CA ILE A 249 18.20 -3.82 -0.60
C ILE A 249 19.26 -4.61 -1.37
N ALA A 250 20.46 -4.77 -0.77
CA ALA A 250 21.47 -5.64 -1.33
C ALA A 250 20.99 -7.11 -1.27
N GLU A 251 21.15 -7.82 -2.38
CA GLU A 251 20.91 -9.27 -2.46
C GLU A 251 21.91 -10.05 -1.63
#